data_5a2f6f1296ac679308720c4a4cd2c502
#
_entry.id   5a2f6f1296ac679308720c4a4cd2c502
#
_cell.length_a   1.000
_cell.length_b   1.000
_cell.length_c   1.000
_cell.angle_alpha   90.00
_cell.angle_beta   90.00
_cell.angle_gamma   90.00
#
_symmetry.space_group_name_H-M   'P 1'
#
loop_
_entity.id
_entity.type
_entity.pdbx_description
1 polymer ?
#
loop_
_entity_poly.entity_id
_entity_poly.type
_entity_poly.pdbx_seq_one_letter_code
_entity_poly.pdbx_strand_id
1 'polypeptide(L)'
;MLKYIKNKASLLSSLCLILASCKAPTLIESHPDKPLPVAYTNSLDSTNLAHVSWRMFFADQQLSNLIDTALIRNQELQITLQDINISRNDVRLRQAARLPIVQAKLGAGVEKVGRYTSQGAGDATTDIAPGVETPEPLADFAATVAANWEVDVWKKLRNSKKAAVSRYLSTMEGKNFVLSNLVAEVANAYYELVALDNELDVVQQNIAIQKDALEIVKVQKQASRVTELAVQKFQAEVLKSQGIKFELLQQIKETENRINFLLGRYPTAIARNKESLQTALSTPLSAGVPSQLLANRPDIKQSELELAAAKLDVKVARAEFYPSFAISATLGFQAFKPSYLFRLPESLLYGLAGDLAAPLINRNAIKAEFNTANARQLQAMFNYERTILNAYMEVNSQLSGIENLGKRYDLKSKQVEALTKSIDLANDLFRSARADYLEVLMTQRDVLESKLELIETRKAQLNATVNIYKYLGGGWK
;
A
#
# COMPACT_ATOMS: atom_id res chain seq x y z
N MET A 1 -66.41 -7.81 25.10
CA MET A 1 -65.34 -8.50 24.38
C MET A 1 -65.03 -7.93 22.98
N LEU A 2 -66.00 -7.66 22.13
CA LEU A 2 -65.75 -7.11 20.76
C LEU A 2 -65.09 -5.73 20.70
N LYS A 3 -65.41 -4.79 21.65
CA LYS A 3 -64.80 -3.45 21.71
C LYS A 3 -63.27 -3.51 22.04
N TYR A 4 -62.82 -4.49 22.84
CA TYR A 4 -61.44 -4.67 23.24
C TYR A 4 -60.59 -5.23 22.09
N ILE A 5 -61.15 -6.12 21.25
CA ILE A 5 -60.51 -6.68 20.06
C ILE A 5 -60.38 -5.63 18.94
N LYS A 6 -61.41 -4.75 18.74
CA LYS A 6 -61.29 -3.65 17.77
C LYS A 6 -60.22 -2.63 18.12
N ASN A 7 -60.03 -2.30 19.38
CA ASN A 7 -58.98 -1.38 19.82
C ASN A 7 -57.59 -1.96 19.64
N LYS A 8 -57.40 -3.25 19.89
CA LYS A 8 -56.09 -3.92 19.64
C LYS A 8 -55.79 -4.03 18.15
N ALA A 9 -56.78 -4.31 17.31
CA ALA A 9 -56.62 -4.33 15.85
C ALA A 9 -56.29 -2.94 15.28
N SER A 10 -56.89 -1.88 15.80
CA SER A 10 -56.61 -0.49 15.44
C SER A 10 -55.21 -0.05 15.87
N LEU A 11 -54.76 -0.44 17.06
CA LEU A 11 -53.39 -0.18 17.53
C LEU A 11 -52.36 -0.93 16.69
N LEU A 12 -52.58 -2.20 16.34
CA LEU A 12 -51.73 -2.98 15.46
C LEU A 12 -51.65 -2.39 14.04
N SER A 13 -52.81 -1.96 13.50
CA SER A 13 -52.90 -1.32 12.19
C SER A 13 -52.17 0.04 12.16
N SER A 14 -52.28 0.84 13.23
CA SER A 14 -51.55 2.11 13.36
C SER A 14 -50.05 1.88 13.50
N LEU A 15 -49.63 0.86 14.21
CA LEU A 15 -48.21 0.46 14.34
C LEU A 15 -47.63 -0.02 12.99
N CYS A 16 -48.39 -0.79 12.22
CA CYS A 16 -48.00 -1.22 10.87
C CYS A 16 -47.91 -0.05 9.89
N LEU A 17 -48.78 0.96 9.98
CA LEU A 17 -48.72 2.16 9.14
C LEU A 17 -47.51 3.04 9.45
N ILE A 18 -47.10 3.14 10.71
CA ILE A 18 -45.86 3.85 11.11
C ILE A 18 -44.61 3.14 10.58
N LEU A 19 -44.59 1.80 10.59
CA LEU A 19 -43.52 1.00 10.05
C LEU A 19 -43.40 1.06 8.51
N ALA A 20 -44.52 1.20 7.79
CA ALA A 20 -44.60 1.31 6.34
C ALA A 20 -44.10 2.67 5.80
N SER A 21 -44.03 3.71 6.64
CA SER A 21 -43.56 5.05 6.28
C SER A 21 -42.03 5.16 6.17
N CYS A 22 -41.28 4.12 6.54
CA CYS A 22 -39.82 4.13 6.47
C CYS A 22 -39.32 3.77 5.03
N LYS A 23 -39.43 4.71 4.08
CA LYS A 23 -38.76 4.54 2.78
C LYS A 23 -37.21 4.63 2.99
N ALA A 24 -36.55 3.48 2.96
CA ALA A 24 -35.08 3.46 2.84
C ALA A 24 -34.67 3.87 1.41
N PRO A 25 -33.62 4.66 1.25
CA PRO A 25 -33.12 5.06 -0.07
C PRO A 25 -32.76 3.85 -0.96
N THR A 26 -32.89 4.03 -2.28
CA THR A 26 -32.46 3.04 -3.24
C THR A 26 -30.92 2.99 -3.29
N LEU A 27 -30.36 1.80 -3.49
CA LEU A 27 -28.91 1.64 -3.72
C LEU A 27 -28.57 2.15 -5.13
N ILE A 28 -27.49 2.91 -5.23
CA ILE A 28 -26.93 3.30 -6.53
C ILE A 28 -26.00 2.16 -6.94
N GLU A 29 -26.42 1.40 -7.98
CA GLU A 29 -25.55 0.41 -8.60
C GLU A 29 -24.66 1.15 -9.61
N SER A 30 -23.38 1.17 -9.31
CA SER A 30 -22.36 1.79 -10.16
C SER A 30 -21.39 0.68 -10.61
N HIS A 31 -21.20 0.60 -11.91
CA HIS A 31 -20.30 -0.35 -12.56
C HIS A 31 -19.19 0.41 -13.29
N PRO A 32 -17.97 -0.14 -13.35
CA PRO A 32 -16.91 0.42 -14.19
C PRO A 32 -17.33 0.35 -15.68
N ASP A 33 -17.35 1.47 -16.37
CA ASP A 33 -17.89 1.56 -17.73
C ASP A 33 -16.85 1.41 -18.84
N LYS A 34 -15.54 1.33 -18.51
CA LYS A 34 -14.48 1.33 -19.51
C LYS A 34 -13.95 -0.07 -19.79
N PRO A 35 -14.25 -0.68 -20.95
CA PRO A 35 -13.67 -1.96 -21.32
C PRO A 35 -12.16 -1.82 -21.55
N LEU A 36 -11.40 -2.82 -21.09
CA LEU A 36 -9.96 -2.90 -21.38
C LEU A 36 -9.75 -3.19 -22.89
N PRO A 37 -8.70 -2.61 -23.51
CA PRO A 37 -8.26 -3.01 -24.84
C PRO A 37 -7.93 -4.51 -24.90
N VAL A 38 -8.10 -5.11 -26.06
CA VAL A 38 -7.90 -6.57 -26.26
C VAL A 38 -6.41 -6.92 -26.23
N ALA A 39 -5.52 -6.01 -26.68
CA ALA A 39 -4.09 -6.23 -26.78
C ALA A 39 -3.31 -4.93 -26.44
N TYR A 40 -2.03 -5.06 -26.04
CA TYR A 40 -1.12 -3.90 -25.89
C TYR A 40 -0.54 -3.44 -27.23
N THR A 41 -0.26 -4.42 -28.09
CA THR A 41 0.22 -4.27 -29.47
C THR A 41 -0.55 -5.27 -30.32
N ASN A 42 -0.22 -5.40 -31.59
CA ASN A 42 -0.92 -6.35 -32.51
C ASN A 42 -0.67 -7.84 -32.17
N SER A 43 -0.05 -8.18 -31.05
CA SER A 43 0.19 -9.55 -30.60
C SER A 43 -0.90 -10.00 -29.63
N LEU A 44 -1.47 -11.17 -29.90
CA LEU A 44 -2.43 -11.89 -29.05
C LEU A 44 -1.74 -12.98 -28.20
N ASP A 45 -0.40 -12.97 -28.09
CA ASP A 45 0.31 -13.92 -27.25
C ASP A 45 -0.09 -13.75 -25.79
N SER A 46 -0.61 -14.81 -25.19
CA SER A 46 -1.08 -14.84 -23.79
C SER A 46 0.02 -15.23 -22.80
N THR A 47 1.22 -15.50 -23.25
CA THR A 47 2.37 -15.80 -22.37
C THR A 47 2.66 -14.58 -21.52
N ASN A 48 2.76 -14.73 -20.18
CA ASN A 48 2.92 -13.60 -19.28
C ASN A 48 4.10 -13.81 -18.32
N LEU A 49 5.03 -12.88 -18.36
CA LEU A 49 6.24 -12.85 -17.53
C LEU A 49 5.94 -12.77 -16.01
N ALA A 50 4.78 -12.26 -15.62
CA ALA A 50 4.38 -12.15 -14.20
C ALA A 50 4.29 -13.50 -13.46
N HIS A 51 4.23 -14.62 -14.18
CA HIS A 51 4.20 -15.96 -13.58
C HIS A 51 5.59 -16.51 -13.24
N VAL A 52 6.64 -15.90 -13.76
CA VAL A 52 8.03 -16.27 -13.46
C VAL A 52 8.38 -15.75 -12.05
N SER A 53 8.92 -16.61 -11.19
CA SER A 53 9.38 -16.16 -9.88
C SER A 53 10.57 -15.20 -10.02
N TRP A 54 10.70 -14.24 -9.13
CA TRP A 54 11.79 -13.27 -9.17
C TRP A 54 13.18 -13.92 -9.08
N ARG A 55 13.30 -15.08 -8.40
CA ARG A 55 14.56 -15.86 -8.34
C ARG A 55 14.98 -16.44 -9.68
N MET A 56 14.02 -16.80 -10.54
CA MET A 56 14.30 -17.27 -11.90
C MET A 56 14.49 -16.10 -12.87
N PHE A 57 13.86 -14.95 -12.57
CA PHE A 57 13.97 -13.75 -13.39
C PHE A 57 15.34 -13.08 -13.25
N PHE A 58 15.86 -12.97 -12.03
CA PHE A 58 17.19 -12.40 -11.76
C PHE A 58 18.24 -13.50 -11.64
N ALA A 59 19.11 -13.60 -12.67
CA ALA A 59 20.17 -14.62 -12.70
C ALA A 59 21.36 -14.27 -11.80
N ASP A 60 21.49 -13.01 -11.33
CA ASP A 60 22.60 -12.55 -10.50
C ASP A 60 22.39 -12.97 -9.04
N GLN A 61 23.33 -13.79 -8.52
CA GLN A 61 23.29 -14.30 -7.15
C GLN A 61 23.46 -13.18 -6.11
N GLN A 62 24.28 -12.15 -6.41
CA GLN A 62 24.48 -11.02 -5.48
C GLN A 62 23.20 -10.21 -5.33
N LEU A 63 22.52 -9.92 -6.45
CA LEU A 63 21.22 -9.27 -6.45
C LEU A 63 20.18 -10.11 -5.70
N SER A 64 20.14 -11.42 -5.94
CA SER A 64 19.20 -12.31 -5.26
C SER A 64 19.39 -12.31 -3.74
N ASN A 65 20.64 -12.31 -3.25
CA ASN A 65 20.95 -12.22 -1.83
C ASN A 65 20.51 -10.87 -1.20
N LEU A 66 20.61 -9.77 -1.94
CA LEU A 66 20.14 -8.46 -1.51
C LEU A 66 18.62 -8.44 -1.40
N ILE A 67 17.92 -8.98 -2.41
CA ILE A 67 16.45 -9.09 -2.39
C ILE A 67 16.00 -9.95 -1.19
N ASP A 68 16.59 -11.10 -0.95
CA ASP A 68 16.29 -11.96 0.20
C ASP A 68 16.45 -11.20 1.53
N THR A 69 17.54 -10.43 1.67
CA THR A 69 17.76 -9.62 2.87
C THR A 69 16.70 -8.53 3.02
N ALA A 70 16.34 -7.85 1.93
CA ALA A 70 15.30 -6.82 1.92
C ALA A 70 13.94 -7.40 2.34
N LEU A 71 13.54 -8.53 1.78
CA LEU A 71 12.27 -9.20 2.10
C LEU A 71 12.14 -9.59 3.57
N ILE A 72 13.26 -9.82 4.27
CA ILE A 72 13.25 -10.17 5.71
C ILE A 72 13.31 -8.93 6.60
N ARG A 73 14.08 -7.90 6.23
CA ARG A 73 14.46 -6.81 7.14
C ARG A 73 13.88 -5.44 6.81
N ASN A 74 13.27 -5.26 5.64
CA ASN A 74 12.73 -3.96 5.23
C ASN A 74 11.63 -3.49 6.17
N GLN A 75 11.75 -2.27 6.72
CA GLN A 75 10.82 -1.72 7.70
C GLN A 75 9.44 -1.45 7.11
N GLU A 76 9.32 -1.00 5.87
CA GLU A 76 8.03 -0.76 5.23
C GLU A 76 7.22 -2.05 5.09
N LEU A 77 7.90 -3.15 4.73
CA LEU A 77 7.27 -4.47 4.70
C LEU A 77 6.84 -4.92 6.11
N GLN A 78 7.66 -4.68 7.14
CA GLN A 78 7.30 -5.00 8.53
C GLN A 78 6.10 -4.17 9.01
N ILE A 79 6.02 -2.89 8.66
CA ILE A 79 4.86 -2.02 8.94
C ILE A 79 3.61 -2.59 8.24
N THR A 80 3.70 -2.93 6.98
CA THR A 80 2.59 -3.53 6.20
C THR A 80 2.09 -4.85 6.83
N LEU A 81 2.98 -5.65 7.42
CA LEU A 81 2.57 -6.85 8.17
C LEU A 81 1.77 -6.51 9.43
N GLN A 82 2.05 -5.36 10.09
CA GLN A 82 1.22 -4.89 11.21
C GLN A 82 -0.14 -4.37 10.73
N ASP A 83 -0.22 -3.72 9.57
CA ASP A 83 -1.51 -3.30 8.99
C ASP A 83 -2.43 -4.51 8.73
N ILE A 84 -1.87 -5.63 8.29
CA ILE A 84 -2.60 -6.91 8.19
C ILE A 84 -3.14 -7.36 9.54
N ASN A 85 -2.34 -7.26 10.60
CA ASN A 85 -2.77 -7.62 11.96
C ASN A 85 -3.86 -6.68 12.48
N ILE A 86 -3.75 -5.38 12.22
CA ILE A 86 -4.76 -4.36 12.55
C ILE A 86 -6.09 -4.69 11.83
N SER A 87 -6.05 -4.91 10.52
CA SER A 87 -7.23 -5.27 9.72
C SER A 87 -7.85 -6.60 10.17
N ARG A 88 -7.03 -7.59 10.52
CA ARG A 88 -7.50 -8.87 11.09
C ARG A 88 -8.23 -8.66 12.42
N ASN A 89 -7.74 -7.78 13.27
CA ASN A 89 -8.37 -7.46 14.55
C ASN A 89 -9.68 -6.67 14.34
N ASP A 90 -9.80 -5.80 13.33
CA ASP A 90 -11.08 -5.17 12.98
C ASP A 90 -12.13 -6.23 12.57
N VAL A 91 -11.75 -7.25 11.79
CA VAL A 91 -12.63 -8.39 11.49
C VAL A 91 -13.12 -9.07 12.76
N ARG A 92 -12.23 -9.31 13.75
CA ARG A 92 -12.59 -9.91 15.05
C ARG A 92 -13.53 -9.01 15.83
N LEU A 93 -13.27 -7.70 15.84
CA LEU A 93 -14.13 -6.71 16.49
C LEU A 93 -15.56 -6.72 15.90
N ARG A 94 -15.68 -6.67 14.56
CA ARG A 94 -16.98 -6.74 13.88
C ARG A 94 -17.67 -8.11 14.05
N GLN A 95 -16.90 -9.17 14.22
CA GLN A 95 -17.45 -10.48 14.53
C GLN A 95 -18.01 -10.53 15.95
N ALA A 96 -17.28 -9.98 16.94
CA ALA A 96 -17.70 -9.92 18.32
C ALA A 96 -18.98 -9.07 18.50
N ALA A 97 -19.13 -7.97 17.77
CA ALA A 97 -20.32 -7.13 17.80
C ALA A 97 -21.63 -7.86 17.41
N ARG A 98 -21.55 -9.06 16.84
CA ARG A 98 -22.70 -9.92 16.51
C ARG A 98 -23.11 -10.84 17.65
N LEU A 99 -22.32 -10.92 18.70
CA LEU A 99 -22.57 -11.78 19.88
C LEU A 99 -23.09 -10.91 21.02
N PRO A 100 -23.86 -11.50 21.97
CA PRO A 100 -24.23 -10.78 23.17
C PRO A 100 -23.02 -10.36 23.99
N ILE A 101 -23.06 -9.14 24.51
CA ILE A 101 -22.07 -8.64 25.46
C ILE A 101 -22.57 -9.04 26.85
N VAL A 102 -21.81 -9.87 27.56
CA VAL A 102 -22.11 -10.30 28.91
C VAL A 102 -21.17 -9.61 29.89
N GLN A 103 -21.73 -8.95 30.90
CA GLN A 103 -21.00 -8.19 31.91
C GLN A 103 -21.41 -8.62 33.31
N ALA A 104 -20.46 -8.88 34.19
CA ALA A 104 -20.69 -9.01 35.62
C ALA A 104 -20.53 -7.63 36.27
N LYS A 105 -21.46 -7.25 37.13
CA LYS A 105 -21.47 -5.96 37.84
C LYS A 105 -21.67 -6.19 39.32
N LEU A 106 -20.77 -5.65 40.13
CA LEU A 106 -20.93 -5.53 41.58
C LEU A 106 -21.18 -4.05 41.86
N GLY A 107 -22.26 -3.73 42.52
CA GLY A 107 -22.65 -2.37 42.86
C GLY A 107 -22.94 -2.19 44.35
N ALA A 108 -22.56 -1.09 44.90
CA ALA A 108 -22.98 -0.63 46.21
C ALA A 108 -23.37 0.85 46.06
N GLY A 109 -24.53 1.22 46.54
CA GLY A 109 -25.06 2.55 46.47
C GLY A 109 -25.79 2.92 47.77
N VAL A 110 -26.05 4.18 47.91
CA VAL A 110 -26.93 4.72 48.96
C VAL A 110 -27.81 5.80 48.35
N GLU A 111 -29.10 5.72 48.57
CA GLU A 111 -30.06 6.70 48.07
C GLU A 111 -30.91 7.25 49.22
N LYS A 112 -31.13 8.57 49.20
CA LYS A 112 -32.11 9.22 50.07
C LYS A 112 -33.14 9.93 49.22
N VAL A 113 -34.34 9.40 49.21
CA VAL A 113 -35.47 9.99 48.52
C VAL A 113 -36.09 11.12 49.36
N GLY A 114 -36.52 12.21 48.72
CA GLY A 114 -37.17 13.32 49.43
C GLY A 114 -38.50 12.87 50.08
N ARG A 115 -38.67 13.17 51.35
CA ARG A 115 -39.83 12.76 52.16
C ARG A 115 -41.20 13.14 51.55
N TYR A 116 -41.27 14.27 50.86
CA TYR A 116 -42.51 14.79 50.25
C TYR A 116 -42.71 14.32 48.79
N THR A 117 -42.00 13.32 48.34
CA THR A 117 -42.25 12.61 47.07
C THR A 117 -43.19 11.41 47.32
N SER A 118 -43.82 10.88 46.26
CA SER A 118 -44.67 9.69 46.37
C SER A 118 -43.90 8.48 46.93
N GLN A 119 -42.63 8.32 46.50
CA GLN A 119 -41.75 7.24 47.01
C GLN A 119 -41.39 7.48 48.45
N GLY A 120 -40.91 8.66 48.84
CA GLY A 120 -40.52 8.96 50.23
C GLY A 120 -41.67 8.91 51.21
N ALA A 121 -42.91 9.22 50.80
CA ALA A 121 -44.10 9.02 51.61
C ALA A 121 -44.42 7.52 51.77
N GLY A 122 -44.21 6.71 50.72
CA GLY A 122 -44.36 5.25 50.77
C GLY A 122 -43.33 4.60 51.69
N ASP A 123 -42.04 4.96 51.53
CA ASP A 123 -40.93 4.45 52.34
C ASP A 123 -41.10 4.73 53.83
N ALA A 124 -41.79 5.84 54.17
CA ALA A 124 -42.08 6.23 55.53
C ALA A 124 -43.18 5.40 56.22
N THR A 125 -43.99 4.69 55.45
CA THR A 125 -45.15 3.95 55.93
C THR A 125 -45.10 2.45 55.66
N THR A 126 -44.00 2.00 55.03
CA THR A 126 -43.81 0.59 54.61
C THR A 126 -42.58 -0.02 55.26
N ASP A 127 -42.74 -1.18 55.87
CA ASP A 127 -41.64 -1.96 56.39
C ASP A 127 -40.88 -2.65 55.22
N ILE A 128 -39.56 -2.50 55.19
CA ILE A 128 -38.68 -3.16 54.18
C ILE A 128 -38.45 -4.65 54.49
N ALA A 129 -38.62 -5.01 55.78
CA ALA A 129 -38.67 -6.36 56.27
C ALA A 129 -39.62 -6.37 57.49
N PRO A 130 -40.18 -7.51 57.88
CA PRO A 130 -41.14 -7.58 59.00
C PRO A 130 -40.63 -6.87 60.26
N GLY A 131 -41.32 -5.77 60.66
CA GLY A 131 -40.96 -4.96 61.81
C GLY A 131 -39.71 -4.06 61.64
N VAL A 132 -39.26 -3.84 60.41
CA VAL A 132 -38.12 -3.00 60.10
C VAL A 132 -38.57 -1.88 59.14
N GLU A 133 -38.64 -0.63 59.60
CA GLU A 133 -38.88 0.52 58.75
C GLU A 133 -37.82 0.66 57.64
N THR A 134 -38.23 1.23 56.52
CA THR A 134 -37.28 1.55 55.43
C THR A 134 -36.22 2.53 55.91
N PRO A 135 -34.92 2.19 55.92
CA PRO A 135 -33.85 3.08 56.35
C PRO A 135 -33.72 4.34 55.48
N GLU A 136 -33.54 5.50 56.10
CA GLU A 136 -33.17 6.73 55.41
C GLU A 136 -31.80 7.20 55.86
N PRO A 137 -30.75 7.20 55.01
CA PRO A 137 -30.74 6.75 53.59
C PRO A 137 -30.80 5.22 53.43
N LEU A 138 -31.39 4.78 52.30
CA LEU A 138 -31.45 3.36 51.93
C LEU A 138 -30.19 2.95 51.18
N ALA A 139 -29.52 1.93 51.68
CA ALA A 139 -28.41 1.33 50.97
C ALA A 139 -28.90 0.29 49.96
N ASP A 140 -28.17 0.15 48.88
CA ASP A 140 -28.41 -0.84 47.80
C ASP A 140 -27.13 -1.57 47.41
N PHE A 141 -27.17 -2.88 47.53
CA PHE A 141 -26.08 -3.77 47.15
C PHE A 141 -26.55 -4.72 46.07
N ALA A 142 -25.83 -4.75 44.95
CA ALA A 142 -26.18 -5.60 43.81
C ALA A 142 -25.00 -6.42 43.31
N ALA A 143 -25.25 -7.67 42.98
CA ALA A 143 -24.33 -8.58 42.29
C ALA A 143 -25.07 -9.17 41.09
N THR A 144 -24.82 -8.65 39.88
CA THR A 144 -25.62 -8.98 38.70
C THR A 144 -24.73 -9.41 37.51
N VAL A 145 -25.29 -10.27 36.66
CA VAL A 145 -24.77 -10.56 35.32
C VAL A 145 -25.81 -10.04 34.34
N ALA A 146 -25.38 -9.13 33.45
CA ALA A 146 -26.24 -8.56 32.43
C ALA A 146 -25.74 -8.94 31.04
N ALA A 147 -26.62 -9.31 30.13
CA ALA A 147 -26.35 -9.60 28.73
C ALA A 147 -27.15 -8.61 27.87
N ASN A 148 -26.47 -7.99 26.88
CA ASN A 148 -27.09 -7.15 25.88
C ASN A 148 -26.72 -7.64 24.49
N TRP A 149 -27.69 -7.77 23.61
CA TRP A 149 -27.51 -8.28 22.27
C TRP A 149 -28.36 -7.53 21.24
N GLU A 150 -27.69 -6.95 20.21
CA GLU A 150 -28.38 -6.42 19.04
C GLU A 150 -28.63 -7.57 18.04
N VAL A 151 -29.90 -7.87 17.77
CA VAL A 151 -30.29 -8.92 16.82
C VAL A 151 -30.16 -8.39 15.39
N ASP A 152 -29.30 -8.97 14.59
CA ASP A 152 -28.97 -8.50 13.25
C ASP A 152 -30.04 -8.87 12.19
N VAL A 153 -31.25 -8.33 12.34
CA VAL A 153 -32.38 -8.58 11.44
C VAL A 153 -32.12 -8.06 10.04
N TRP A 154 -31.60 -6.84 9.94
CA TRP A 154 -31.36 -6.12 8.67
C TRP A 154 -30.00 -6.35 8.05
N LYS A 155 -29.24 -7.28 8.58
CA LYS A 155 -27.87 -7.63 8.13
C LYS A 155 -26.86 -6.48 8.29
N LYS A 156 -27.09 -5.51 9.18
CA LYS A 156 -26.17 -4.42 9.49
C LYS A 156 -24.82 -4.96 9.95
N LEU A 157 -24.82 -5.74 11.03
CA LEU A 157 -23.60 -6.30 11.61
C LEU A 157 -22.93 -7.34 10.71
N ARG A 158 -23.71 -8.16 9.99
CA ARG A 158 -23.17 -9.12 9.00
C ARG A 158 -22.47 -8.41 7.84
N ASN A 159 -23.05 -7.33 7.30
CA ASN A 159 -22.44 -6.57 6.22
C ASN A 159 -21.22 -5.80 6.72
N SER A 160 -21.23 -5.24 7.93
CA SER A 160 -20.08 -4.60 8.56
C SER A 160 -18.91 -5.59 8.70
N LYS A 161 -19.15 -6.82 9.18
CA LYS A 161 -18.12 -7.87 9.20
C LYS A 161 -17.59 -8.20 7.80
N LYS A 162 -18.49 -8.35 6.80
CA LYS A 162 -18.08 -8.62 5.41
C LYS A 162 -17.22 -7.50 4.83
N ALA A 163 -17.56 -6.23 5.10
CA ALA A 163 -16.76 -5.09 4.70
C ALA A 163 -15.35 -5.13 5.32
N ALA A 164 -15.25 -5.44 6.61
CA ALA A 164 -13.98 -5.62 7.29
C ALA A 164 -13.17 -6.79 6.71
N VAL A 165 -13.80 -7.90 6.33
CA VAL A 165 -13.14 -9.03 5.64
C VAL A 165 -12.59 -8.59 4.28
N SER A 166 -13.37 -7.83 3.49
CA SER A 166 -12.88 -7.30 2.20
C SER A 166 -11.66 -6.39 2.39
N ARG A 167 -11.66 -5.51 3.41
CA ARG A 167 -10.50 -4.67 3.75
C ARG A 167 -9.30 -5.48 4.23
N TYR A 168 -9.53 -6.52 5.01
CA TYR A 168 -8.45 -7.45 5.40
C TYR A 168 -7.81 -8.11 4.18
N LEU A 169 -8.61 -8.58 3.21
CA LEU A 169 -8.09 -9.13 1.96
C LEU A 169 -7.39 -8.06 1.11
N SER A 170 -7.90 -6.83 1.10
CA SER A 170 -7.26 -5.68 0.47
C SER A 170 -5.87 -5.41 1.04
N THR A 171 -5.69 -5.44 2.37
CA THR A 171 -4.35 -5.28 2.98
C THR A 171 -3.40 -6.43 2.64
N MET A 172 -3.91 -7.64 2.42
CA MET A 172 -3.09 -8.76 1.93
C MET A 172 -2.56 -8.52 0.52
N GLU A 173 -3.40 -8.00 -0.38
CA GLU A 173 -2.95 -7.61 -1.72
C GLU A 173 -2.04 -6.38 -1.68
N GLY A 174 -2.29 -5.43 -0.79
CA GLY A 174 -1.39 -4.30 -0.52
C GLY A 174 0.02 -4.75 -0.13
N LYS A 175 0.15 -5.79 0.72
CA LYS A 175 1.43 -6.41 1.02
C LYS A 175 2.11 -6.97 -0.24
N ASN A 176 1.38 -7.67 -1.11
CA ASN A 176 1.92 -8.21 -2.35
C ASN A 176 2.43 -7.09 -3.27
N PHE A 177 1.73 -5.95 -3.31
CA PHE A 177 2.16 -4.76 -4.03
C PHE A 177 3.46 -4.18 -3.47
N VAL A 178 3.58 -4.06 -2.14
CA VAL A 178 4.81 -3.61 -1.46
C VAL A 178 5.98 -4.56 -1.77
N LEU A 179 5.76 -5.88 -1.77
CA LEU A 179 6.75 -6.88 -2.15
C LEU A 179 7.26 -6.68 -3.58
N SER A 180 6.34 -6.54 -4.56
CA SER A 180 6.70 -6.28 -5.96
C SER A 180 7.51 -5.00 -6.12
N ASN A 181 7.13 -3.93 -5.43
CA ASN A 181 7.85 -2.66 -5.46
C ASN A 181 9.25 -2.80 -4.86
N LEU A 182 9.36 -3.42 -3.68
CA LEU A 182 10.64 -3.60 -2.99
C LEU A 182 11.63 -4.40 -3.84
N VAL A 183 11.18 -5.51 -4.44
CA VAL A 183 12.01 -6.32 -5.36
C VAL A 183 12.50 -5.48 -6.53
N ALA A 184 11.61 -4.70 -7.15
CA ALA A 184 11.98 -3.85 -8.29
C ALA A 184 12.92 -2.69 -7.88
N GLU A 185 12.71 -2.07 -6.72
CA GLU A 185 13.56 -0.99 -6.22
C GLU A 185 14.96 -1.46 -5.89
N VAL A 186 15.10 -2.62 -5.23
CA VAL A 186 16.41 -3.22 -4.95
C VAL A 186 17.12 -3.55 -6.25
N ALA A 187 16.44 -4.14 -7.24
CA ALA A 187 17.03 -4.48 -8.52
C ALA A 187 17.45 -3.23 -9.32
N ASN A 188 16.61 -2.20 -9.38
CA ASN A 188 16.94 -0.96 -10.07
C ASN A 188 18.14 -0.24 -9.41
N ALA A 189 18.18 -0.18 -8.08
CA ALA A 189 19.31 0.42 -7.35
C ALA A 189 20.60 -0.40 -7.52
N TYR A 190 20.50 -1.73 -7.62
CA TYR A 190 21.65 -2.59 -7.90
C TYR A 190 22.21 -2.34 -9.31
N TYR A 191 21.37 -2.30 -10.34
CA TYR A 191 21.83 -2.00 -11.71
C TYR A 191 22.35 -0.57 -11.85
N GLU A 192 21.79 0.39 -11.11
CA GLU A 192 22.36 1.74 -10.98
C GLU A 192 23.80 1.68 -10.44
N LEU A 193 24.01 0.96 -9.33
CA LEU A 193 25.31 0.83 -8.70
C LEU A 193 26.35 0.16 -9.62
N VAL A 194 25.93 -0.88 -10.33
CA VAL A 194 26.78 -1.58 -11.31
C VAL A 194 27.13 -0.69 -12.50
N ALA A 195 26.19 0.13 -12.96
CA ALA A 195 26.42 1.10 -14.03
C ALA A 195 27.46 2.16 -13.60
N LEU A 196 27.29 2.75 -12.41
CA LEU A 196 28.22 3.72 -11.84
C LEU A 196 29.64 3.18 -11.68
N ASP A 197 29.81 1.91 -11.30
CA ASP A 197 31.13 1.27 -11.26
C ASP A 197 31.77 1.15 -12.64
N ASN A 198 30.97 0.79 -13.67
CA ASN A 198 31.46 0.72 -15.05
C ASN A 198 31.83 2.11 -15.60
N GLU A 199 31.03 3.14 -15.28
CA GLU A 199 31.34 4.54 -15.63
C GLU A 199 32.63 5.01 -14.95
N LEU A 200 32.81 4.69 -13.67
CA LEU A 200 34.02 5.01 -12.92
C LEU A 200 35.25 4.37 -13.56
N ASP A 201 35.17 3.10 -13.99
CA ASP A 201 36.25 2.40 -14.66
C ASP A 201 36.61 3.08 -16.02
N VAL A 202 35.61 3.46 -16.82
CA VAL A 202 35.78 4.20 -18.07
C VAL A 202 36.43 5.56 -17.82
N VAL A 203 35.97 6.32 -16.82
CA VAL A 203 36.56 7.63 -16.48
C VAL A 203 37.98 7.49 -15.98
N GLN A 204 38.30 6.48 -15.16
CA GLN A 204 39.67 6.25 -14.69
C GLN A 204 40.65 5.90 -15.83
N GLN A 205 40.23 5.03 -16.77
CA GLN A 205 41.00 4.72 -17.97
C GLN A 205 41.20 5.97 -18.81
N ASN A 206 40.20 6.78 -19.00
CA ASN A 206 40.29 8.03 -19.76
C ASN A 206 41.21 9.05 -19.09
N ILE A 207 41.20 9.18 -17.77
CA ILE A 207 42.18 10.04 -17.03
C ILE A 207 43.61 9.60 -17.29
N ALA A 208 43.89 8.29 -17.33
CA ALA A 208 45.23 7.78 -17.65
C ALA A 208 45.64 8.18 -19.08
N ILE A 209 44.78 7.93 -20.07
CA ILE A 209 45.01 8.31 -21.47
C ILE A 209 45.24 9.82 -21.63
N GLN A 210 44.44 10.64 -20.97
CA GLN A 210 44.55 12.12 -21.02
C GLN A 210 45.86 12.61 -20.36
N LYS A 211 46.31 11.99 -19.27
CA LYS A 211 47.58 12.33 -18.64
C LYS A 211 48.76 12.02 -19.56
N ASP A 212 48.73 10.85 -20.20
CA ASP A 212 49.79 10.47 -21.15
C ASP A 212 49.82 11.44 -22.35
N ALA A 213 48.66 11.81 -22.87
CA ALA A 213 48.53 12.82 -23.94
C ALA A 213 49.07 14.19 -23.49
N LEU A 214 48.78 14.64 -22.26
CA LEU A 214 49.29 15.87 -21.68
C LEU A 214 50.81 15.88 -21.61
N GLU A 215 51.44 14.80 -21.19
CA GLU A 215 52.94 14.71 -21.19
C GLU A 215 53.52 14.78 -22.58
N ILE A 216 52.93 14.12 -23.59
CA ILE A 216 53.35 14.23 -24.99
C ILE A 216 53.26 15.69 -25.46
N VAL A 217 52.14 16.39 -25.18
CA VAL A 217 51.93 17.79 -25.58
C VAL A 217 52.94 18.73 -24.88
N LYS A 218 53.31 18.48 -23.61
CA LYS A 218 54.37 19.24 -22.91
C LYS A 218 55.73 19.09 -23.60
N VAL A 219 56.12 17.87 -24.01
CA VAL A 219 57.36 17.63 -24.76
C VAL A 219 57.32 18.32 -26.12
N GLN A 220 56.21 18.26 -26.85
CA GLN A 220 56.03 18.95 -28.13
C GLN A 220 56.11 20.48 -28.00
N LYS A 221 55.62 21.05 -26.89
CA LYS A 221 55.80 22.47 -26.59
C LYS A 221 57.27 22.83 -26.41
N GLN A 222 58.03 22.02 -25.67
CA GLN A 222 59.46 22.25 -25.50
C GLN A 222 60.20 22.25 -26.86
N ALA A 223 59.72 21.40 -27.80
CA ALA A 223 60.23 21.35 -29.17
C ALA A 223 59.63 22.45 -30.09
N SER A 224 58.89 23.44 -29.54
CA SER A 224 58.21 24.53 -30.26
C SER A 224 57.23 24.06 -31.35
N ARG A 225 56.67 22.83 -31.22
CA ARG A 225 55.70 22.26 -32.18
C ARG A 225 54.24 22.61 -31.85
N VAL A 226 53.94 22.92 -30.58
CA VAL A 226 52.63 23.33 -30.12
C VAL A 226 52.74 24.52 -29.18
N THR A 227 51.64 25.21 -28.97
CA THR A 227 51.53 26.43 -28.13
C THR A 227 51.27 26.07 -26.66
N GLU A 228 51.51 27.02 -25.73
CA GLU A 228 51.08 26.91 -24.34
C GLU A 228 49.57 26.69 -24.22
N LEU A 229 48.76 27.27 -25.11
CA LEU A 229 47.32 27.08 -25.16
C LEU A 229 46.96 25.59 -25.25
N ALA A 230 47.70 24.80 -26.05
CA ALA A 230 47.48 23.36 -26.16
C ALA A 230 47.70 22.66 -24.81
N VAL A 231 48.80 22.95 -24.13
CA VAL A 231 49.10 22.38 -22.79
C VAL A 231 47.99 22.68 -21.79
N GLN A 232 47.57 23.97 -21.74
CA GLN A 232 46.51 24.38 -20.81
C GLN A 232 45.16 23.71 -21.10
N LYS A 233 44.82 23.50 -22.37
CA LYS A 233 43.58 22.77 -22.75
C LYS A 233 43.59 21.31 -22.33
N PHE A 234 44.69 20.59 -22.57
CA PHE A 234 44.86 19.20 -22.11
C PHE A 234 44.86 19.08 -20.59
N GLN A 235 45.49 20.02 -19.89
CA GLN A 235 45.46 20.06 -18.42
C GLN A 235 44.07 20.31 -17.89
N ALA A 236 43.30 21.23 -18.48
CA ALA A 236 41.91 21.50 -18.11
C ALA A 236 41.01 20.26 -18.29
N GLU A 237 41.22 19.47 -19.36
CA GLU A 237 40.43 18.26 -19.61
C GLU A 237 40.76 17.15 -18.61
N VAL A 238 42.04 16.97 -18.23
CA VAL A 238 42.45 16.05 -17.15
C VAL A 238 41.75 16.43 -15.84
N LEU A 239 41.75 17.72 -15.47
CA LEU A 239 41.15 18.22 -14.25
C LEU A 239 39.63 18.01 -14.28
N LYS A 240 38.97 18.25 -15.44
CA LYS A 240 37.53 17.99 -15.61
C LYS A 240 37.20 16.51 -15.41
N SER A 241 37.96 15.59 -16.03
CA SER A 241 37.75 14.14 -15.86
C SER A 241 38.00 13.68 -14.42
N GLN A 242 38.96 14.28 -13.72
CA GLN A 242 39.15 14.05 -12.28
C GLN A 242 37.95 14.54 -11.45
N GLY A 243 37.33 15.67 -11.83
CA GLY A 243 36.07 16.14 -11.19
C GLY A 243 34.95 15.14 -11.36
N ILE A 244 34.71 14.62 -12.57
CA ILE A 244 33.72 13.58 -12.86
C ILE A 244 33.94 12.32 -12.01
N LYS A 245 35.20 11.90 -11.83
CA LYS A 245 35.55 10.78 -10.95
C LYS A 245 35.01 10.96 -9.54
N PHE A 246 35.19 12.15 -8.93
CA PHE A 246 34.70 12.40 -7.57
C PHE A 246 33.18 12.49 -7.51
N GLU A 247 32.54 12.99 -8.55
CA GLU A 247 31.08 12.97 -8.67
C GLU A 247 30.53 11.52 -8.71
N LEU A 248 31.13 10.64 -9.51
CA LEU A 248 30.74 9.22 -9.57
C LEU A 248 30.98 8.51 -8.24
N LEU A 249 32.07 8.80 -7.53
CA LEU A 249 32.33 8.21 -6.20
C LEU A 249 31.25 8.62 -5.19
N GLN A 250 30.76 9.87 -5.26
CA GLN A 250 29.65 10.32 -4.42
C GLN A 250 28.34 9.60 -4.78
N GLN A 251 28.00 9.49 -6.07
CA GLN A 251 26.81 8.79 -6.53
C GLN A 251 26.83 7.30 -6.16
N ILE A 252 28.00 6.64 -6.25
CA ILE A 252 28.20 5.26 -5.76
C ILE A 252 27.85 5.18 -4.28
N LYS A 253 28.37 6.11 -3.46
CA LYS A 253 28.11 6.11 -2.02
C LYS A 253 26.63 6.33 -1.68
N GLU A 254 25.96 7.24 -2.39
CA GLU A 254 24.54 7.51 -2.22
C GLU A 254 23.69 6.30 -2.62
N THR A 255 24.03 5.64 -3.72
CA THR A 255 23.34 4.42 -4.19
C THR A 255 23.56 3.25 -3.24
N GLU A 256 24.78 3.05 -2.71
CA GLU A 256 25.03 2.06 -1.65
C GLU A 256 24.19 2.35 -0.39
N ASN A 257 24.08 3.60 0.02
CA ASN A 257 23.26 4.00 1.17
C ASN A 257 21.78 3.74 0.90
N ARG A 258 21.29 4.03 -0.31
CA ARG A 258 19.91 3.73 -0.73
C ARG A 258 19.63 2.22 -0.66
N ILE A 259 20.53 1.38 -1.19
CA ILE A 259 20.38 -0.08 -1.09
C ILE A 259 20.36 -0.50 0.38
N ASN A 260 21.30 -0.03 1.22
CA ASN A 260 21.33 -0.38 2.65
C ASN A 260 20.03 0.04 3.38
N PHE A 261 19.44 1.18 3.01
CA PHE A 261 18.14 1.61 3.54
C PHE A 261 17.03 0.61 3.15
N LEU A 262 16.97 0.18 1.88
CA LEU A 262 16.01 -0.84 1.43
C LEU A 262 16.21 -2.19 2.15
N LEU A 263 17.47 -2.52 2.50
CA LEU A 263 17.81 -3.71 3.28
C LEU A 263 17.56 -3.56 4.78
N GLY A 264 17.10 -2.41 5.26
CA GLY A 264 16.83 -2.14 6.66
C GLY A 264 18.06 -2.21 7.55
N ARG A 265 19.23 -1.75 7.06
CA ARG A 265 20.49 -1.78 7.81
C ARG A 265 21.31 -0.49 7.64
N TYR A 266 22.26 -0.29 8.56
CA TYR A 266 23.20 0.83 8.46
C TYR A 266 24.15 0.65 7.27
N PRO A 267 24.76 1.76 6.75
CA PRO A 267 25.60 1.74 5.58
C PRO A 267 26.79 0.75 5.70
N THR A 268 26.81 -0.20 4.80
CA THR A 268 27.91 -1.17 4.60
C THR A 268 28.18 -1.29 3.10
N ALA A 269 29.36 -1.78 2.73
CA ALA A 269 29.68 -2.03 1.33
C ALA A 269 28.71 -3.05 0.72
N ILE A 270 28.31 -2.83 -0.52
CA ILE A 270 27.41 -3.70 -1.28
C ILE A 270 28.25 -4.59 -2.21
N ALA A 271 28.17 -5.91 -2.01
CA ALA A 271 28.74 -6.88 -2.92
C ALA A 271 28.00 -6.86 -4.26
N ARG A 272 28.72 -6.76 -5.36
CA ARG A 272 28.17 -6.65 -6.71
C ARG A 272 29.10 -7.22 -7.77
N ASN A 273 28.50 -7.66 -8.88
CA ASN A 273 29.23 -8.12 -10.05
C ASN A 273 29.13 -7.06 -11.16
N LYS A 274 30.27 -6.47 -11.55
CA LYS A 274 30.32 -5.46 -12.63
C LYS A 274 29.90 -6.02 -13.99
N GLU A 275 30.09 -7.32 -14.22
CA GLU A 275 29.75 -7.97 -15.48
C GLU A 275 28.24 -8.14 -15.68
N SER A 276 27.45 -8.04 -14.60
CA SER A 276 25.99 -8.16 -14.70
C SER A 276 25.33 -7.07 -15.56
N LEU A 277 26.01 -5.93 -15.76
CA LEU A 277 25.56 -4.92 -16.71
C LEU A 277 25.52 -5.46 -18.16
N GLN A 278 26.44 -6.32 -18.55
CA GLN A 278 26.55 -6.87 -19.91
C GLN A 278 25.69 -8.13 -20.10
N THR A 279 25.37 -8.83 -19.01
CA THR A 279 24.56 -10.04 -19.06
C THR A 279 23.12 -9.70 -19.42
N ALA A 280 22.60 -10.29 -20.49
CA ALA A 280 21.17 -10.14 -20.81
C ALA A 280 20.32 -10.84 -19.75
N LEU A 281 19.20 -10.21 -19.35
CA LEU A 281 18.17 -10.92 -18.60
C LEU A 281 17.65 -12.04 -19.49
N SER A 282 17.78 -13.28 -19.04
CA SER A 282 17.63 -14.49 -19.87
C SER A 282 16.19 -14.82 -20.28
N THR A 283 15.21 -14.09 -19.77
CA THR A 283 13.80 -14.41 -19.96
C THR A 283 13.20 -13.62 -21.13
N PRO A 284 12.57 -14.27 -22.12
CA PRO A 284 11.83 -13.55 -23.18
C PRO A 284 10.79 -12.61 -22.60
N LEU A 285 10.71 -11.39 -23.12
CA LEU A 285 9.75 -10.38 -22.69
C LEU A 285 8.37 -10.65 -23.30
N SER A 286 7.55 -11.43 -22.60
CA SER A 286 6.16 -11.70 -22.98
C SER A 286 5.22 -10.94 -22.03
N ALA A 287 4.52 -9.95 -22.58
CA ALA A 287 3.63 -9.10 -21.80
C ALA A 287 2.23 -9.69 -21.56
N GLY A 288 1.85 -10.72 -22.31
CA GLY A 288 0.50 -11.27 -22.30
C GLY A 288 -0.55 -10.31 -22.85
N VAL A 289 -1.77 -10.43 -22.39
CA VAL A 289 -2.91 -9.59 -22.79
C VAL A 289 -3.39 -8.70 -21.62
N PRO A 290 -3.95 -7.50 -21.90
CA PRO A 290 -4.36 -6.54 -20.87
C PRO A 290 -5.30 -7.09 -19.79
N SER A 291 -6.19 -8.00 -20.14
CA SER A 291 -7.13 -8.62 -19.19
C SER A 291 -6.42 -9.39 -18.06
N GLN A 292 -5.21 -9.88 -18.28
CA GLN A 292 -4.42 -10.58 -17.26
C GLN A 292 -3.94 -9.65 -16.13
N LEU A 293 -3.89 -8.33 -16.35
CA LEU A 293 -3.57 -7.36 -15.29
C LEU A 293 -4.56 -7.47 -14.13
N LEU A 294 -5.85 -7.66 -14.42
CA LEU A 294 -6.89 -7.80 -13.40
C LEU A 294 -6.62 -8.97 -12.45
N ALA A 295 -6.04 -10.05 -12.98
CA ALA A 295 -5.74 -11.25 -12.21
C ALA A 295 -4.36 -11.22 -11.53
N ASN A 296 -3.37 -10.53 -12.10
CA ASN A 296 -1.98 -10.62 -11.68
C ASN A 296 -1.53 -9.44 -10.81
N ARG A 297 -2.10 -8.24 -11.02
CA ARG A 297 -1.65 -7.02 -10.31
C ARG A 297 -2.30 -6.91 -8.93
N PRO A 298 -1.49 -6.88 -7.87
CA PRO A 298 -1.99 -6.76 -6.50
C PRO A 298 -2.70 -5.42 -6.21
N ASP A 299 -2.25 -4.31 -6.79
CA ASP A 299 -2.87 -2.98 -6.62
C ASP A 299 -4.28 -2.90 -7.23
N ILE A 300 -4.51 -3.57 -8.36
CA ILE A 300 -5.85 -3.68 -8.95
C ILE A 300 -6.76 -4.51 -8.05
N LYS A 301 -6.31 -5.67 -7.57
CA LYS A 301 -7.07 -6.51 -6.63
C LYS A 301 -7.35 -5.79 -5.31
N GLN A 302 -6.37 -5.03 -4.81
CA GLN A 302 -6.53 -4.20 -3.63
C GLN A 302 -7.68 -3.21 -3.80
N SER A 303 -7.67 -2.45 -4.89
CA SER A 303 -8.71 -1.45 -5.18
C SER A 303 -10.07 -2.07 -5.45
N GLU A 304 -10.14 -3.26 -6.05
CA GLU A 304 -11.38 -4.04 -6.24
C GLU A 304 -11.99 -4.44 -4.89
N LEU A 305 -11.17 -4.93 -3.96
CA LEU A 305 -11.61 -5.34 -2.62
C LEU A 305 -12.06 -4.13 -1.78
N GLU A 306 -11.42 -2.95 -1.93
CA GLU A 306 -11.87 -1.71 -1.32
C GLU A 306 -13.24 -1.26 -1.87
N LEU A 307 -13.46 -1.38 -3.18
CA LEU A 307 -14.76 -1.11 -3.79
C LEU A 307 -15.83 -2.08 -3.25
N ALA A 308 -15.48 -3.37 -3.11
CA ALA A 308 -16.39 -4.37 -2.54
C ALA A 308 -16.74 -4.03 -1.08
N ALA A 309 -15.78 -3.58 -0.28
CA ALA A 309 -16.00 -3.11 1.08
C ALA A 309 -16.93 -1.88 1.12
N ALA A 310 -16.66 -0.88 0.29
CA ALA A 310 -17.48 0.34 0.21
C ALA A 310 -18.94 0.05 -0.19
N LYS A 311 -19.17 -0.89 -1.12
CA LYS A 311 -20.53 -1.36 -1.47
C LYS A 311 -21.26 -1.99 -0.28
N LEU A 312 -20.53 -2.68 0.61
CA LEU A 312 -21.10 -3.25 1.84
C LEU A 312 -21.38 -2.17 2.88
N ASP A 313 -20.53 -1.13 2.99
CA ASP A 313 -20.77 0.00 3.90
C ASP A 313 -22.03 0.77 3.54
N VAL A 314 -22.34 0.95 2.25
CA VAL A 314 -23.63 1.52 1.82
C VAL A 314 -24.81 0.68 2.32
N LYS A 315 -24.68 -0.67 2.31
CA LYS A 315 -25.72 -1.56 2.86
C LYS A 315 -25.84 -1.44 4.38
N VAL A 316 -24.70 -1.22 5.07
CA VAL A 316 -24.69 -0.95 6.53
C VAL A 316 -25.39 0.37 6.83
N ALA A 317 -25.02 1.46 6.15
CA ALA A 317 -25.63 2.77 6.33
C ALA A 317 -27.13 2.77 5.97
N ARG A 318 -27.53 2.00 4.95
CA ARG A 318 -28.93 1.79 4.63
C ARG A 318 -29.70 1.09 5.75
N ALA A 319 -29.06 0.15 6.45
CA ALA A 319 -29.67 -0.59 7.53
C ALA A 319 -30.04 0.30 8.74
N GLU A 320 -29.35 1.45 8.92
CA GLU A 320 -29.64 2.43 9.97
C GLU A 320 -31.05 3.14 9.81
N PHE A 321 -31.64 3.05 8.61
CA PHE A 321 -33.02 3.56 8.41
C PHE A 321 -34.11 2.66 9.02
N TYR A 322 -33.77 1.41 9.33
CA TYR A 322 -34.72 0.45 9.89
C TYR A 322 -34.61 0.39 11.41
N PRO A 323 -35.70 0.00 12.10
CA PRO A 323 -35.66 -0.17 13.56
C PRO A 323 -34.62 -1.18 14.00
N SER A 324 -33.87 -0.86 15.05
CA SER A 324 -32.99 -1.82 15.72
C SER A 324 -33.74 -2.68 16.70
N PHE A 325 -33.39 -3.96 16.80
CA PHE A 325 -33.97 -4.89 17.77
C PHE A 325 -32.88 -5.35 18.73
N ALA A 326 -33.07 -5.05 20.03
CA ALA A 326 -32.12 -5.44 21.09
C ALA A 326 -32.82 -6.37 22.09
N ILE A 327 -32.07 -7.32 22.63
CA ILE A 327 -32.48 -8.17 23.73
C ILE A 327 -31.55 -7.87 24.90
N SER A 328 -32.12 -7.58 26.05
CA SER A 328 -31.43 -7.40 27.32
C SER A 328 -31.88 -8.45 28.33
N ALA A 329 -30.93 -9.06 29.04
CA ALA A 329 -31.19 -10.00 30.10
C ALA A 329 -30.32 -9.66 31.30
N THR A 330 -30.91 -9.74 32.49
CA THR A 330 -30.20 -9.53 33.76
C THR A 330 -30.55 -10.64 34.71
N LEU A 331 -29.60 -11.19 35.43
CA LEU A 331 -29.76 -12.17 36.50
C LEU A 331 -28.78 -11.81 37.61
N GLY A 332 -29.23 -11.87 38.87
CA GLY A 332 -28.37 -11.56 39.98
C GLY A 332 -29.11 -11.50 41.32
N PHE A 333 -28.47 -10.82 42.23
CA PHE A 333 -28.95 -10.59 43.58
C PHE A 333 -28.90 -9.09 43.89
N GLN A 334 -29.93 -8.62 44.64
CA GLN A 334 -29.97 -7.23 45.11
C GLN A 334 -30.58 -7.19 46.49
N ALA A 335 -30.02 -6.42 47.39
CA ALA A 335 -30.51 -6.27 48.78
C ALA A 335 -30.01 -4.94 49.37
N PHE A 336 -30.82 -4.42 50.36
CA PHE A 336 -30.46 -3.21 51.11
C PHE A 336 -29.39 -3.44 52.19
N LYS A 337 -29.07 -4.68 52.51
CA LYS A 337 -27.96 -5.08 53.44
C LYS A 337 -27.13 -6.18 52.83
N PRO A 338 -25.77 -6.17 52.99
CA PRO A 338 -24.89 -7.20 52.49
C PRO A 338 -25.21 -8.59 52.96
N SER A 339 -25.68 -8.73 54.23
CA SER A 339 -26.08 -10.00 54.84
C SER A 339 -27.34 -10.65 54.19
N TYR A 340 -28.09 -9.89 53.47
CA TYR A 340 -29.29 -10.35 52.73
C TYR A 340 -29.00 -10.66 51.27
N LEU A 341 -27.86 -10.21 50.73
CA LEU A 341 -27.60 -10.25 49.29
C LEU A 341 -27.76 -11.63 48.66
N PHE A 342 -27.43 -12.71 49.41
CA PHE A 342 -27.56 -14.06 48.89
C PHE A 342 -28.69 -14.87 49.52
N ARG A 343 -29.71 -14.21 50.09
CA ARG A 343 -30.91 -14.88 50.55
C ARG A 343 -31.85 -15.20 49.40
N LEU A 344 -32.13 -16.48 49.22
CA LEU A 344 -33.08 -16.96 48.20
C LEU A 344 -34.43 -17.27 48.82
N PRO A 345 -35.54 -16.96 48.16
CA PRO A 345 -35.68 -16.29 46.84
C PRO A 345 -35.70 -14.76 46.91
N GLU A 346 -35.66 -14.15 48.11
CA GLU A 346 -36.03 -12.72 48.37
C GLU A 346 -35.07 -11.73 47.69
N SER A 347 -33.83 -12.07 47.53
CA SER A 347 -32.81 -11.22 46.91
C SER A 347 -32.57 -11.52 45.43
N LEU A 348 -33.23 -12.54 44.86
CA LEU A 348 -33.05 -12.93 43.47
C LEU A 348 -33.68 -11.88 42.56
N LEU A 349 -32.85 -11.33 41.68
CA LEU A 349 -33.21 -10.39 40.61
C LEU A 349 -33.07 -11.07 39.24
N TYR A 350 -34.10 -11.03 38.42
CA TYR A 350 -33.98 -11.40 37.01
C TYR A 350 -34.89 -10.54 36.15
N GLY A 351 -34.43 -10.30 34.92
CA GLY A 351 -35.16 -9.55 33.93
C GLY A 351 -34.82 -9.99 32.52
N LEU A 352 -35.79 -10.05 31.64
CA LEU A 352 -35.62 -10.25 30.20
C LEU A 352 -36.53 -9.24 29.49
N ALA A 353 -35.88 -8.43 28.61
CA ALA A 353 -36.60 -7.44 27.82
C ALA A 353 -36.18 -7.49 26.36
N GLY A 354 -37.12 -7.18 25.48
CA GLY A 354 -36.84 -7.00 24.05
C GLY A 354 -37.26 -5.59 23.64
N ASP A 355 -36.34 -4.81 23.09
CA ASP A 355 -36.54 -3.44 22.73
C ASP A 355 -36.49 -3.27 21.21
N LEU A 356 -37.49 -2.59 20.64
CA LEU A 356 -37.54 -2.18 19.25
C LEU A 356 -37.44 -0.66 19.18
N ALA A 357 -36.31 -0.13 18.73
CA ALA A 357 -36.04 1.31 18.64
C ALA A 357 -35.96 1.76 17.18
N ALA A 358 -36.79 2.77 16.81
CA ALA A 358 -36.75 3.38 15.48
C ALA A 358 -36.45 4.87 15.57
N PRO A 359 -35.54 5.42 14.75
CA PRO A 359 -35.29 6.86 14.72
C PRO A 359 -36.46 7.60 14.07
N LEU A 360 -37.25 8.37 14.86
CA LEU A 360 -38.36 9.16 14.37
C LEU A 360 -37.97 10.58 14.00
N ILE A 361 -37.11 11.19 14.78
CA ILE A 361 -36.64 12.57 14.63
C ILE A 361 -35.12 12.54 14.30
N ASN A 362 -34.60 13.61 13.69
CA ASN A 362 -33.18 13.74 13.30
C ASN A 362 -32.70 12.72 12.26
N ARG A 363 -33.57 12.31 11.34
CA ARG A 363 -33.22 11.41 10.22
C ARG A 363 -32.18 12.02 9.27
N ASN A 364 -31.88 13.32 9.38
CA ASN A 364 -30.87 13.99 8.56
C ASN A 364 -29.45 13.45 8.83
N ALA A 365 -29.13 13.04 10.05
CA ALA A 365 -27.86 12.40 10.37
C ALA A 365 -27.68 11.07 9.61
N ILE A 366 -28.72 10.22 9.65
CA ILE A 366 -28.72 8.93 8.94
C ILE A 366 -28.67 9.14 7.42
N LYS A 367 -29.38 10.15 6.88
CA LYS A 367 -29.27 10.52 5.45
C LYS A 367 -27.87 10.99 5.09
N ALA A 368 -27.26 11.82 5.94
CA ALA A 368 -25.90 12.31 5.70
C ALA A 368 -24.89 11.15 5.69
N GLU A 369 -25.02 10.21 6.63
CA GLU A 369 -24.16 9.02 6.69
C GLU A 369 -24.35 8.11 5.47
N PHE A 370 -25.59 7.86 5.05
CA PHE A 370 -25.89 7.11 3.83
C PHE A 370 -25.33 7.80 2.57
N ASN A 371 -25.51 9.12 2.44
CA ASN A 371 -24.96 9.89 1.32
C ASN A 371 -23.43 9.87 1.32
N THR A 372 -22.81 9.94 2.50
CA THR A 372 -21.35 9.80 2.67
C THR A 372 -20.87 8.42 2.25
N ALA A 373 -21.58 7.36 2.63
CA ALA A 373 -21.25 5.99 2.21
C ALA A 373 -21.38 5.83 0.68
N ASN A 374 -22.41 6.39 0.06
CA ASN A 374 -22.55 6.40 -1.41
C ASN A 374 -21.41 7.18 -2.09
N ALA A 375 -21.06 8.36 -1.58
CA ALA A 375 -19.94 9.13 -2.13
C ALA A 375 -18.62 8.37 -2.02
N ARG A 376 -18.36 7.70 -0.89
CA ARG A 376 -17.17 6.83 -0.72
C ARG A 376 -17.19 5.63 -1.65
N GLN A 377 -18.35 5.04 -1.93
CA GLN A 377 -18.47 3.97 -2.92
C GLN A 377 -18.12 4.47 -4.33
N LEU A 378 -18.61 5.63 -4.76
CA LEU A 378 -18.25 6.23 -6.05
C LEU A 378 -16.77 6.57 -6.10
N GLN A 379 -16.22 7.11 -5.03
CA GLN A 379 -14.78 7.39 -4.92
C GLN A 379 -13.95 6.11 -5.07
N ALA A 380 -14.34 5.01 -4.41
CA ALA A 380 -13.67 3.71 -4.53
C ALA A 380 -13.78 3.16 -5.96
N MET A 381 -14.92 3.34 -6.64
CA MET A 381 -15.10 2.96 -8.05
C MET A 381 -14.16 3.72 -8.96
N PHE A 382 -14.10 5.06 -8.87
CA PHE A 382 -13.19 5.86 -9.67
C PHE A 382 -11.71 5.55 -9.37
N ASN A 383 -11.37 5.22 -8.13
CA ASN A 383 -10.03 4.76 -7.78
C ASN A 383 -9.70 3.42 -8.46
N TYR A 384 -10.62 2.47 -8.48
CA TYR A 384 -10.46 1.20 -9.18
C TYR A 384 -10.25 1.39 -10.69
N GLU A 385 -11.09 2.20 -11.35
CA GLU A 385 -10.93 2.55 -12.77
C GLU A 385 -9.59 3.22 -13.05
N ARG A 386 -9.20 4.19 -12.21
CA ARG A 386 -7.92 4.88 -12.33
C ARG A 386 -6.74 3.93 -12.20
N THR A 387 -6.80 2.97 -11.26
CA THR A 387 -5.74 1.97 -11.06
C THR A 387 -5.59 1.08 -12.30
N ILE A 388 -6.70 0.63 -12.90
CA ILE A 388 -6.67 -0.15 -14.15
C ILE A 388 -6.08 0.66 -15.30
N LEU A 389 -6.51 1.91 -15.47
CA LEU A 389 -6.02 2.79 -16.52
C LEU A 389 -4.51 3.04 -16.38
N ASN A 390 -4.04 3.36 -15.17
CA ASN A 390 -2.62 3.53 -14.90
C ASN A 390 -1.83 2.25 -15.20
N ALA A 391 -2.33 1.10 -14.76
CA ALA A 391 -1.69 -0.19 -15.02
C ALA A 391 -1.50 -0.47 -16.51
N TYR A 392 -2.53 -0.20 -17.32
CA TYR A 392 -2.45 -0.34 -18.77
C TYR A 392 -1.43 0.62 -19.38
N MET A 393 -1.45 1.91 -18.96
CA MET A 393 -0.52 2.92 -19.45
C MET A 393 0.93 2.61 -19.08
N GLU A 394 1.19 2.14 -17.88
CA GLU A 394 2.52 1.73 -17.41
C GLU A 394 3.09 0.62 -18.30
N VAL A 395 2.31 -0.44 -18.55
CA VAL A 395 2.76 -1.55 -19.41
C VAL A 395 2.97 -1.08 -20.85
N ASN A 396 2.01 -0.36 -21.42
CA ASN A 396 2.10 0.10 -22.81
C ASN A 396 3.29 1.04 -23.04
N SER A 397 3.52 1.98 -22.13
CA SER A 397 4.67 2.90 -22.18
C SER A 397 5.98 2.16 -22.02
N GLN A 398 6.03 1.16 -21.13
CA GLN A 398 7.25 0.39 -20.88
C GLN A 398 7.61 -0.51 -22.07
N LEU A 399 6.64 -1.12 -22.74
CA LEU A 399 6.87 -1.91 -23.95
C LEU A 399 7.47 -1.08 -25.08
N SER A 400 6.91 0.11 -25.33
CA SER A 400 7.47 1.06 -26.28
C SER A 400 8.87 1.53 -25.87
N GLY A 401 9.06 1.78 -24.57
CA GLY A 401 10.35 2.16 -24.00
C GLY A 401 11.43 1.10 -24.23
N ILE A 402 11.13 -0.16 -24.01
CA ILE A 402 12.05 -1.30 -24.22
C ILE A 402 12.46 -1.40 -25.69
N GLU A 403 11.51 -1.29 -26.62
CA GLU A 403 11.81 -1.33 -28.06
C GLU A 403 12.73 -0.18 -28.47
N ASN A 404 12.43 1.04 -28.05
CA ASN A 404 13.22 2.23 -28.38
C ASN A 404 14.62 2.20 -27.76
N LEU A 405 14.72 1.73 -26.49
CA LEU A 405 16.01 1.55 -25.82
C LEU A 405 16.87 0.47 -26.50
N GLY A 406 16.24 -0.59 -27.03
CA GLY A 406 16.92 -1.59 -27.85
C GLY A 406 17.58 -0.98 -29.07
N LYS A 407 16.81 -0.26 -29.87
CA LYS A 407 17.32 0.44 -31.07
C LYS A 407 18.40 1.48 -30.72
N ARG A 408 18.20 2.23 -29.63
CA ARG A 408 19.17 3.23 -29.15
C ARG A 408 20.48 2.58 -28.74
N TYR A 409 20.43 1.46 -28.02
CA TYR A 409 21.63 0.72 -27.60
C TYR A 409 22.45 0.23 -28.80
N ASP A 410 21.82 -0.33 -29.82
CA ASP A 410 22.48 -0.82 -31.03
C ASP A 410 23.18 0.32 -31.78
N LEU A 411 22.54 1.48 -31.88
CA LEU A 411 23.14 2.68 -32.53
C LEU A 411 24.30 3.23 -31.70
N LYS A 412 24.14 3.32 -30.37
CA LYS A 412 25.19 3.80 -29.46
C LYS A 412 26.40 2.87 -29.44
N SER A 413 26.19 1.55 -29.48
CA SER A 413 27.26 0.57 -29.57
C SER A 413 28.10 0.76 -30.84
N LYS A 414 27.46 0.94 -31.99
CA LYS A 414 28.11 1.25 -33.26
C LYS A 414 28.85 2.59 -33.23
N GLN A 415 28.28 3.61 -32.59
CA GLN A 415 28.89 4.91 -32.40
C GLN A 415 30.17 4.81 -31.56
N VAL A 416 30.14 4.07 -30.44
CA VAL A 416 31.31 3.84 -29.57
C VAL A 416 32.40 3.09 -30.33
N GLU A 417 32.03 2.08 -31.13
CA GLU A 417 32.99 1.34 -31.97
C GLU A 417 33.68 2.25 -32.98
N ALA A 418 32.93 3.09 -33.71
CA ALA A 418 33.45 4.04 -34.67
C ALA A 418 34.38 5.09 -34.02
N LEU A 419 33.95 5.67 -32.90
CA LEU A 419 34.73 6.67 -32.17
C LEU A 419 36.01 6.06 -31.52
N THR A 420 35.95 4.81 -31.05
CA THR A 420 37.09 4.11 -30.50
C THR A 420 38.17 3.87 -31.60
N LYS A 421 37.76 3.54 -32.83
CA LYS A 421 38.69 3.48 -33.96
C LYS A 421 39.23 4.86 -34.34
N SER A 422 38.40 5.90 -34.26
CA SER A 422 38.79 7.27 -34.58
C SER A 422 39.85 7.83 -33.64
N ILE A 423 39.85 7.46 -32.34
CA ILE A 423 40.87 7.96 -31.38
C ILE A 423 42.23 7.40 -31.69
N ASP A 424 42.35 6.11 -32.10
CA ASP A 424 43.62 5.51 -32.48
C ASP A 424 44.18 6.19 -33.71
N LEU A 425 43.33 6.44 -34.74
CA LEU A 425 43.71 7.16 -35.95
C LEU A 425 44.12 8.60 -35.64
N ALA A 426 43.38 9.33 -34.80
CA ALA A 426 43.70 10.70 -34.43
C ALA A 426 45.05 10.79 -33.71
N ASN A 427 45.34 9.87 -32.80
CA ASN A 427 46.62 9.77 -32.11
C ASN A 427 47.78 9.52 -33.10
N ASP A 428 47.65 8.61 -34.07
CA ASP A 428 48.68 8.29 -35.06
C ASP A 428 48.90 9.46 -36.03
N LEU A 429 47.84 10.13 -36.47
CA LEU A 429 47.93 11.34 -37.30
C LEU A 429 48.61 12.48 -36.54
N PHE A 430 48.30 12.68 -35.27
CA PHE A 430 48.91 13.70 -34.44
C PHE A 430 50.40 13.44 -34.22
N ARG A 431 50.80 12.19 -33.94
CA ARG A 431 52.21 11.80 -33.82
C ARG A 431 52.99 12.05 -35.11
N SER A 432 52.35 11.86 -36.26
CA SER A 432 52.95 12.11 -37.57
C SER A 432 52.82 13.57 -38.07
N ALA A 433 52.38 14.49 -37.21
CA ALA A 433 52.13 15.92 -37.52
C ALA A 433 51.14 16.16 -38.67
N ARG A 434 50.17 15.26 -38.85
CA ARG A 434 49.12 15.34 -39.88
C ARG A 434 47.73 15.71 -39.30
N ALA A 435 47.60 15.76 -37.97
CA ALA A 435 46.38 16.24 -37.29
C ALA A 435 46.74 17.30 -36.25
N ASP A 436 45.81 18.21 -35.97
CA ASP A 436 45.96 19.19 -34.90
C ASP A 436 45.63 18.57 -33.53
N TYR A 437 46.26 19.12 -32.49
CA TYR A 437 45.99 18.73 -31.08
C TYR A 437 44.50 18.85 -30.72
N LEU A 438 43.76 19.78 -31.34
CA LEU A 438 42.35 19.97 -31.09
C LEU A 438 41.48 18.78 -31.54
N GLU A 439 41.86 18.16 -32.70
CA GLU A 439 41.18 16.97 -33.22
C GLU A 439 41.31 15.79 -32.25
N VAL A 440 42.51 15.57 -31.69
CA VAL A 440 42.72 14.52 -30.68
C VAL A 440 41.88 14.79 -29.42
N LEU A 441 41.95 16.02 -28.93
CA LEU A 441 41.19 16.41 -27.72
C LEU A 441 39.67 16.25 -27.88
N MET A 442 39.12 16.68 -29.01
CA MET A 442 37.70 16.53 -29.31
C MET A 442 37.30 15.05 -29.42
N THR A 443 38.10 14.24 -30.15
CA THR A 443 37.86 12.81 -30.31
C THR A 443 37.92 12.08 -28.95
N GLN A 444 38.86 12.41 -28.07
CA GLN A 444 38.94 11.84 -26.71
C GLN A 444 37.69 12.13 -25.90
N ARG A 445 37.18 13.40 -25.96
CA ARG A 445 35.96 13.81 -25.28
C ARG A 445 34.75 13.06 -25.83
N ASP A 446 34.64 12.97 -27.16
CA ASP A 446 33.48 12.32 -27.80
C ASP A 446 33.45 10.82 -27.52
N VAL A 447 34.64 10.14 -27.45
CA VAL A 447 34.76 8.73 -27.02
C VAL A 447 34.27 8.56 -25.57
N LEU A 448 34.75 9.41 -24.65
CA LEU A 448 34.36 9.33 -23.23
C LEU A 448 32.85 9.49 -23.09
N GLU A 449 32.29 10.56 -23.66
CA GLU A 449 30.84 10.86 -23.59
C GLU A 449 30.02 9.71 -24.16
N SER A 450 30.37 9.20 -25.35
CA SER A 450 29.67 8.09 -25.98
C SER A 450 29.71 6.79 -25.17
N LYS A 451 30.86 6.48 -24.51
CA LYS A 451 30.97 5.30 -23.63
C LYS A 451 30.11 5.43 -22.39
N LEU A 452 30.06 6.61 -21.75
CA LEU A 452 29.20 6.87 -20.61
C LEU A 452 27.70 6.76 -21.00
N GLU A 453 27.32 7.36 -22.15
CA GLU A 453 25.95 7.26 -22.67
C GLU A 453 25.55 5.81 -23.04
N LEU A 454 26.49 4.97 -23.50
CA LEU A 454 26.24 3.55 -23.78
C LEU A 454 25.93 2.79 -22.48
N ILE A 455 26.70 3.02 -21.41
CA ILE A 455 26.48 2.44 -20.09
C ILE A 455 25.10 2.87 -19.54
N GLU A 456 24.80 4.17 -19.61
CA GLU A 456 23.51 4.72 -19.17
C GLU A 456 22.33 4.12 -19.96
N THR A 457 22.48 3.95 -21.29
CA THR A 457 21.47 3.31 -22.13
C THR A 457 21.26 1.85 -21.75
N ARG A 458 22.33 1.14 -21.40
CA ARG A 458 22.26 -0.26 -20.93
C ARG A 458 21.56 -0.36 -19.57
N LYS A 459 21.90 0.51 -18.62
CA LYS A 459 21.21 0.63 -17.34
C LYS A 459 19.71 0.86 -17.54
N ALA A 460 19.36 1.81 -18.43
CA ALA A 460 17.96 2.10 -18.74
C ALA A 460 17.23 0.87 -19.31
N GLN A 461 17.86 0.04 -20.15
CA GLN A 461 17.27 -1.22 -20.65
C GLN A 461 17.00 -2.20 -19.51
N LEU A 462 17.96 -2.40 -18.59
CA LEU A 462 17.82 -3.31 -17.46
C LEU A 462 16.69 -2.83 -16.54
N ASN A 463 16.66 -1.55 -16.19
CA ASN A 463 15.60 -0.95 -15.38
C ASN A 463 14.24 -1.07 -16.07
N ALA A 464 14.16 -0.86 -17.39
CA ALA A 464 12.94 -1.05 -18.15
C ALA A 464 12.43 -2.50 -18.08
N THR A 465 13.34 -3.47 -18.12
CA THR A 465 13.00 -4.89 -18.02
C THR A 465 12.54 -5.28 -16.60
N VAL A 466 13.17 -4.71 -15.56
CA VAL A 466 12.70 -4.87 -14.17
C VAL A 466 11.31 -4.26 -13.99
N ASN A 467 11.10 -3.06 -14.52
CA ASN A 467 9.84 -2.35 -14.38
C ASN A 467 8.70 -3.03 -15.12
N ILE A 468 8.91 -3.57 -16.33
CA ILE A 468 7.85 -4.32 -17.03
C ILE A 468 7.46 -5.58 -16.25
N TYR A 469 8.42 -6.30 -15.64
CA TYR A 469 8.14 -7.43 -14.77
C TYR A 469 7.23 -7.06 -13.60
N LYS A 470 7.54 -5.95 -12.91
CA LYS A 470 6.70 -5.38 -11.85
C LYS A 470 5.31 -4.97 -12.36
N TYR A 471 5.23 -4.22 -13.48
CA TYR A 471 3.97 -3.70 -14.02
C TYR A 471 3.02 -4.77 -14.52
N LEU A 472 3.54 -5.93 -14.91
CA LEU A 472 2.74 -7.10 -15.24
C LEU A 472 2.20 -7.84 -14.00
N GLY A 473 2.67 -7.48 -12.79
CA GLY A 473 2.27 -8.09 -11.53
C GLY A 473 3.22 -9.20 -11.06
N GLY A 474 4.47 -9.21 -11.50
CA GLY A 474 5.53 -10.10 -11.01
C GLY A 474 6.16 -9.61 -9.69
N GLY A 475 7.05 -10.41 -9.11
CA GLY A 475 7.91 -10.03 -7.98
C GLY A 475 7.40 -10.39 -6.58
N TRP A 476 6.15 -10.78 -6.42
CA TRP A 476 5.56 -11.16 -5.12
C TRP A 476 5.29 -12.67 -4.98
N LYS A 477 5.49 -13.44 -6.08
CA LYS A 477 5.33 -14.91 -6.12
C LYS A 477 6.67 -15.61 -5.92
#